data_8809558cfcfdfc8a0702d4bda7331ae0
#
_entry.id   8809558cfcfdfc8a0702d4bda7331ae0
#
_cell.length_a   1.000
_cell.length_b   1.000
_cell.length_c   1.000
_cell.angle_alpha   90.00
_cell.angle_beta   90.00
_cell.angle_gamma   90.00
#
_symmetry.space_group_name_H-M   'P 1'
#
loop_
_entity.id
_entity.type
_entity.pdbx_description
1 polymer ?
#
loop_
_entity_poly.entity_id
_entity_poly.type
_entity_poly.pdbx_seq_one_letter_code
_entity_poly.pdbx_strand_id
1 'polypeptide(L)'
;VRREDLTDLADFIRPFVTEGRLLPRTTEELTELLYNGFVAEIDGRFVGFAALEIYSRKLAEIRSLAVVPEFQGKGVGRMLVDECVERARKRDILEVMAITSSEVFFRSCGFDFTLPGEKKALFISTCEF
;
A
#
# COMPACT_ATOMS: atom_id res chain seq x y z
N VAL A 1 9.99 -4.02 -6.28
CA VAL A 1 10.94 -4.18 -5.16
C VAL A 1 11.87 -5.35 -5.45
N ARG A 2 13.16 -5.12 -5.35
CA ARG A 2 14.18 -6.14 -5.56
C ARG A 2 14.53 -6.83 -4.24
N ARG A 3 15.04 -8.05 -4.32
CA ARG A 3 15.41 -8.81 -3.12
C ARG A 3 16.49 -8.10 -2.29
N GLU A 4 17.43 -7.43 -2.94
CA GLU A 4 18.47 -6.66 -2.26
C GLU A 4 17.96 -5.40 -1.57
N ASP A 5 16.74 -4.97 -1.88
CA ASP A 5 16.12 -3.82 -1.24
C ASP A 5 15.50 -4.13 0.13
N LEU A 6 15.46 -5.40 0.53
CA LEU A 6 14.69 -5.83 1.71
C LEU A 6 15.13 -5.13 2.99
N THR A 7 16.43 -5.03 3.24
CA THR A 7 16.95 -4.36 4.44
C THR A 7 16.63 -2.87 4.43
N ASP A 8 16.84 -2.22 3.28
CA ASP A 8 16.56 -0.79 3.12
C ASP A 8 15.07 -0.52 3.26
N LEU A 9 14.24 -1.43 2.77
CA LEU A 9 12.80 -1.33 2.90
C LEU A 9 12.36 -1.45 4.36
N ALA A 10 12.92 -2.39 5.11
CA ALA A 10 12.61 -2.55 6.53
C ALA A 10 12.98 -1.28 7.31
N ASP A 11 14.14 -0.69 7.01
CA ASP A 11 14.57 0.57 7.63
C ASP A 11 13.67 1.72 7.22
N PHE A 12 13.22 1.76 5.98
CA PHE A 12 12.35 2.81 5.48
C PHE A 12 10.99 2.84 6.20
N ILE A 13 10.37 1.69 6.43
CA ILE A 13 9.03 1.65 7.04
C ILE A 13 9.05 1.83 8.56
N ARG A 14 10.21 1.65 9.22
CA ARG A 14 10.31 1.71 10.69
C ARG A 14 9.72 3.00 11.29
N PRO A 15 10.03 4.21 10.78
CA PRO A 15 9.43 5.43 11.34
C PRO A 15 7.90 5.44 11.27
N PHE A 16 7.32 4.91 10.19
CA PHE A 16 5.87 4.86 10.02
C PHE A 16 5.22 3.89 11.00
N VAL A 17 5.89 2.78 11.30
CA VAL A 17 5.44 1.84 12.33
C VAL A 17 5.47 2.51 13.70
N THR A 18 6.56 3.20 14.03
CA THR A 18 6.72 3.91 15.30
C THR A 18 5.65 4.99 15.49
N GLU A 19 5.27 5.68 14.42
CA GLU A 19 4.21 6.70 14.44
C GLU A 19 2.80 6.11 14.42
N GLY A 20 2.65 4.80 14.34
CA GLY A 20 1.36 4.12 14.29
C GLY A 20 0.66 4.18 12.94
N ARG A 21 1.34 4.61 11.88
CA ARG A 21 0.77 4.69 10.52
C ARG A 21 0.74 3.36 9.81
N LEU A 22 1.67 2.48 10.11
CA LEU A 22 1.77 1.14 9.53
C LEU A 22 1.89 0.10 10.64
N LEU A 23 1.40 -1.09 10.36
CA LEU A 23 1.63 -2.24 11.24
C LEU A 23 3.04 -2.77 11.07
N PRO A 24 3.68 -3.29 12.15
CA PRO A 24 4.98 -3.93 12.03
C PRO A 24 4.94 -5.11 11.06
N ARG A 25 6.04 -5.30 10.35
CA ARG A 25 6.18 -6.38 9.40
C ARG A 25 7.40 -7.23 9.74
N THR A 26 7.24 -8.55 9.70
CA THR A 26 8.37 -9.47 9.82
C THR A 26 9.16 -9.49 8.52
N THR A 27 10.39 -10.05 8.57
CA THR A 27 11.20 -10.22 7.36
C THR A 27 10.49 -11.12 6.35
N GLU A 28 9.80 -12.15 6.81
CA GLU A 28 9.03 -13.05 5.94
C GLU A 28 7.90 -12.30 5.24
N GLU A 29 7.17 -11.47 5.96
CA GLU A 29 6.08 -10.68 5.37
C GLU A 29 6.60 -9.70 4.31
N LEU A 30 7.72 -9.03 4.58
CA LEU A 30 8.35 -8.14 3.59
C LEU A 30 8.80 -8.92 2.37
N THR A 31 9.33 -10.13 2.55
CA THR A 31 9.75 -10.99 1.44
C THR A 31 8.56 -11.35 0.55
N GLU A 32 7.42 -11.65 1.13
CA GLU A 32 6.19 -11.95 0.38
C GLU A 32 5.73 -10.75 -0.47
N LEU A 33 5.96 -9.53 0.00
CA LEU A 33 5.58 -8.32 -0.71
C LEU A 33 6.53 -7.95 -1.87
N LEU A 34 7.70 -8.60 -1.98
CA LEU A 34 8.70 -8.25 -3.01
C LEU A 34 8.17 -8.29 -4.44
N TYR A 35 7.31 -9.25 -4.75
CA TYR A 35 6.82 -9.43 -6.13
C TYR A 35 5.78 -8.38 -6.54
N ASN A 36 5.08 -7.79 -5.60
CA ASN A 36 4.02 -6.83 -5.85
C ASN A 36 4.23 -5.53 -5.06
N GLY A 37 5.49 -5.21 -4.78
CA GLY A 37 5.86 -3.98 -4.11
C GLY A 37 6.53 -3.01 -5.07
N PHE A 38 6.34 -1.73 -4.81
CA PHE A 38 6.90 -0.64 -5.59
C PHE A 38 7.59 0.35 -4.67
N VAL A 39 8.79 0.78 -5.06
CA VAL A 39 9.52 1.82 -4.34
C VAL A 39 9.68 3.03 -5.25
N ALA A 40 9.63 4.21 -4.67
CA ALA A 40 10.01 5.44 -5.34
C ALA A 40 11.39 5.85 -4.82
N GLU A 41 12.31 6.11 -5.74
CA GLU A 41 13.67 6.54 -5.41
C GLU A 41 13.94 7.91 -6.04
N ILE A 42 14.61 8.78 -5.28
CA ILE A 42 15.12 10.05 -5.79
C ILE A 42 16.57 10.15 -5.33
N ASP A 43 17.48 10.29 -6.27
CA ASP A 43 18.93 10.39 -6.03
C ASP A 43 19.47 9.24 -5.17
N GLY A 44 19.00 8.01 -5.46
CA GLY A 44 19.44 6.80 -4.78
C GLY A 44 18.85 6.60 -3.39
N ARG A 45 17.91 7.46 -2.96
CA ARG A 45 17.24 7.38 -1.67
C ARG A 45 15.79 6.89 -1.86
N PHE A 46 15.36 5.97 -1.01
CA PHE A 46 13.96 5.57 -0.95
C PHE A 46 13.13 6.72 -0.38
N VAL A 47 12.12 7.17 -1.10
CA VAL A 47 11.23 8.26 -0.66
C VAL A 47 9.78 7.80 -0.57
N GLY A 48 9.45 6.63 -1.09
CA GLY A 48 8.10 6.08 -1.01
C GLY A 48 8.07 4.58 -1.25
N PHE A 49 7.02 3.95 -0.76
CA PHE A 49 6.78 2.52 -0.93
C PHE A 49 5.29 2.24 -0.91
N ALA A 50 4.88 1.26 -1.70
CA ALA A 50 3.53 0.69 -1.62
C ALA A 50 3.60 -0.76 -2.03
N ALA A 51 2.68 -1.56 -1.52
CA ALA A 51 2.55 -2.97 -1.90
C ALA A 51 1.11 -3.28 -2.26
N LEU A 52 0.94 -4.18 -3.23
CA LEU A 52 -0.35 -4.74 -3.60
C LEU A 52 -0.40 -6.17 -3.07
N GLU A 53 -1.32 -6.44 -2.16
CA GLU A 53 -1.59 -7.79 -1.69
C GLU A 53 -2.75 -8.37 -2.48
N ILE A 54 -2.49 -9.47 -3.19
CA ILE A 54 -3.50 -10.11 -4.04
C ILE A 54 -4.12 -11.27 -3.27
N TYR A 55 -5.40 -11.14 -2.97
CA TYR A 55 -6.14 -12.17 -2.24
C TYR A 55 -6.75 -13.21 -3.18
N SER A 56 -7.25 -12.76 -4.33
CA SER A 56 -7.87 -13.61 -5.35
C SER A 56 -7.96 -12.82 -6.65
N ARG A 57 -8.53 -13.42 -7.70
CA ARG A 57 -8.81 -12.69 -8.94
C ARG A 57 -9.89 -11.63 -8.77
N LYS A 58 -10.63 -11.66 -7.67
CA LYS A 58 -11.69 -10.68 -7.41
C LYS A 58 -11.19 -9.46 -6.65
N LEU A 59 -10.15 -9.62 -5.81
CA LEU A 59 -9.77 -8.57 -4.88
C LEU A 59 -8.29 -8.54 -4.59
N ALA A 60 -7.72 -7.34 -4.63
CA ALA A 60 -6.40 -7.03 -4.10
C ALA A 60 -6.52 -5.81 -3.20
N GLU A 61 -5.51 -5.60 -2.36
CA GLU A 61 -5.49 -4.48 -1.43
C GLU A 61 -4.15 -3.75 -1.52
N ILE A 62 -4.21 -2.41 -1.56
CA ILE A 62 -3.00 -1.60 -1.42
C ILE A 62 -2.64 -1.54 0.05
N ARG A 63 -1.45 -2.00 0.39
CA ARG A 63 -0.96 -2.06 1.77
C ARG A 63 0.38 -1.35 1.89
N SER A 64 0.66 -0.86 3.09
CA SER A 64 1.96 -0.28 3.46
C SER A 64 2.36 0.94 2.62
N LEU A 65 1.39 1.69 2.11
CA LEU A 65 1.67 2.94 1.40
C LEU A 65 2.31 3.95 2.35
N ALA A 66 3.50 4.41 2.00
CA ALA A 66 4.24 5.38 2.80
C ALA A 66 5.08 6.27 1.89
N VAL A 67 5.12 7.56 2.21
CA VAL A 67 5.96 8.56 1.53
C VAL A 67 6.62 9.39 2.60
N VAL A 68 7.94 9.63 2.47
CA VAL A 68 8.66 10.49 3.44
C VAL A 68 8.04 11.89 3.46
N PRO A 69 8.01 12.56 4.64
CA PRO A 69 7.32 13.85 4.77
C PRO A 69 7.77 14.91 3.77
N GLU A 70 9.07 14.97 3.45
CA GLU A 70 9.62 15.97 2.52
C GLU A 70 9.06 15.84 1.10
N PHE A 71 8.57 14.66 0.73
CA PHE A 71 8.06 14.38 -0.61
C PHE A 71 6.54 14.19 -0.66
N GLN A 72 5.85 14.37 0.46
CA GLN A 72 4.39 14.36 0.47
C GLN A 72 3.85 15.59 -0.26
N GLY A 73 2.71 15.42 -0.94
CA GLY A 73 2.10 16.49 -1.71
C GLY A 73 2.76 16.77 -3.07
N LYS A 74 3.70 15.92 -3.49
CA LYS A 74 4.44 16.08 -4.76
C LYS A 74 4.10 15.00 -5.79
N GLY A 75 3.06 14.23 -5.56
CA GLY A 75 2.59 13.22 -6.49
C GLY A 75 3.24 11.84 -6.35
N VAL A 76 4.14 11.64 -5.40
CA VAL A 76 4.81 10.34 -5.20
C VAL A 76 3.81 9.27 -4.78
N GLY A 77 2.95 9.58 -3.80
CA GLY A 77 1.92 8.65 -3.35
C GLY A 77 0.98 8.24 -4.46
N ARG A 78 0.56 9.19 -5.29
CA ARG A 78 -0.33 8.92 -6.42
C ARG A 78 0.35 8.01 -7.46
N MET A 79 1.62 8.24 -7.76
CA MET A 79 2.36 7.37 -8.68
C MET A 79 2.45 5.94 -8.16
N LEU A 80 2.68 5.78 -6.85
CA LEU A 80 2.72 4.45 -6.23
C LEU A 80 1.36 3.74 -6.29
N VAL A 81 0.29 4.46 -6.01
CA VAL A 81 -1.08 3.92 -6.13
C VAL A 81 -1.37 3.52 -7.57
N ASP A 82 -1.03 4.36 -8.54
CA ASP A 82 -1.26 4.08 -9.96
C ASP A 82 -0.50 2.83 -10.40
N GLU A 83 0.73 2.62 -9.92
CA GLU A 83 1.49 1.40 -10.21
C GLU A 83 0.81 0.15 -9.64
N CYS A 84 0.28 0.23 -8.41
CA CYS A 84 -0.45 -0.87 -7.81
C CYS A 84 -1.72 -1.20 -8.62
N VAL A 85 -2.48 -0.18 -9.00
CA VAL A 85 -3.72 -0.37 -9.78
C VAL A 85 -3.39 -0.98 -11.14
N GLU A 86 -2.33 -0.51 -11.80
CA GLU A 86 -1.92 -1.04 -13.10
C GLU A 86 -1.46 -2.49 -12.99
N ARG A 87 -0.77 -2.85 -11.92
CA ARG A 87 -0.40 -4.25 -11.67
C ARG A 87 -1.64 -5.13 -11.54
N ALA A 88 -2.66 -4.64 -10.82
CA ALA A 88 -3.92 -5.35 -10.67
C ALA A 88 -4.62 -5.54 -12.02
N ARG A 89 -4.64 -4.51 -12.86
CA ARG A 89 -5.22 -4.61 -14.21
C ARG A 89 -4.52 -5.66 -15.07
N LYS A 90 -3.21 -5.68 -15.04
CA LYS A 90 -2.41 -6.65 -15.80
C LYS A 90 -2.65 -8.09 -15.34
N ARG A 91 -3.09 -8.27 -14.12
CA ARG A 91 -3.41 -9.58 -13.54
C ARG A 91 -4.90 -9.90 -13.59
N ASP A 92 -5.68 -9.08 -14.26
CA ASP A 92 -7.13 -9.25 -14.41
C ASP A 92 -7.88 -9.35 -13.08
N ILE A 93 -7.43 -8.56 -12.08
CA ILE A 93 -8.08 -8.47 -10.78
C ILE A 93 -9.23 -7.47 -10.89
N LEU A 94 -10.42 -7.87 -10.41
CA LEU A 94 -11.64 -7.08 -10.59
C LEU A 94 -11.67 -5.81 -9.76
N GLU A 95 -11.22 -5.88 -8.50
CA GLU A 95 -11.29 -4.75 -7.59
C GLU A 95 -10.01 -4.57 -6.81
N VAL A 96 -9.66 -3.31 -6.55
CA VAL A 96 -8.55 -2.94 -5.66
C VAL A 96 -9.14 -2.15 -4.50
N MET A 97 -8.81 -2.58 -3.30
CA MET A 97 -9.28 -2.01 -2.04
C MET A 97 -8.17 -1.24 -1.35
N ALA A 98 -8.53 -0.19 -0.63
CA ALA A 98 -7.65 0.46 0.32
C ALA A 98 -8.42 0.70 1.62
N ILE A 99 -7.85 0.23 2.74
CA ILE A 99 -8.38 0.51 4.07
C ILE A 99 -7.52 1.64 4.62
N THR A 100 -8.10 2.81 4.82
CA THR A 100 -7.31 4.01 5.05
C THR A 100 -8.06 5.03 5.90
N SER A 101 -7.33 5.85 6.65
CA SER A 101 -7.83 7.08 7.23
C SER A 101 -7.63 8.28 6.30
N SER A 102 -6.99 8.08 5.13
CA SER A 102 -6.70 9.14 4.15
C SER A 102 -7.66 9.06 2.96
N GLU A 103 -8.95 9.12 3.26
CA GLU A 103 -10.03 8.98 2.29
C GLU A 103 -9.91 9.99 1.13
N VAL A 104 -9.63 11.25 1.43
CA VAL A 104 -9.54 12.31 0.43
C VAL A 104 -8.47 11.99 -0.61
N PHE A 105 -7.31 11.50 -0.15
CA PHE A 105 -6.23 11.12 -1.04
C PHE A 105 -6.65 9.99 -1.99
N PHE A 106 -7.21 8.90 -1.44
CA PHE A 106 -7.59 7.77 -2.27
C PHE A 106 -8.75 8.11 -3.22
N ARG A 107 -9.68 8.96 -2.80
CA ARG A 107 -10.73 9.42 -3.70
C ARG A 107 -10.15 10.23 -4.87
N SER A 108 -9.11 11.02 -4.62
CA SER A 108 -8.41 11.74 -5.69
C SER A 108 -7.73 10.80 -6.68
N CYS A 109 -7.42 9.57 -6.28
CA CYS A 109 -6.84 8.53 -7.13
C CYS A 109 -7.90 7.68 -7.85
N GLY A 110 -9.18 8.02 -7.71
CA GLY A 110 -10.27 7.30 -8.38
C GLY A 110 -10.96 6.25 -7.53
N PHE A 111 -10.57 6.09 -6.28
CA PHE A 111 -11.24 5.18 -5.35
C PHE A 111 -12.51 5.83 -4.80
N ASP A 112 -13.50 5.00 -4.46
CA ASP A 112 -14.71 5.48 -3.83
C ASP A 112 -15.28 4.41 -2.90
N PHE A 113 -16.26 4.81 -2.08
CA PHE A 113 -17.00 3.87 -1.25
C PHE A 113 -17.87 2.96 -2.14
N THR A 114 -18.26 1.82 -1.59
CA THR A 114 -19.25 0.98 -2.26
C THR A 114 -20.56 1.75 -2.41
N LEU A 115 -21.23 1.57 -3.54
CA LEU A 115 -22.54 2.17 -3.79
C LEU A 115 -23.60 1.54 -2.87
N PRO A 116 -24.72 2.26 -2.61
CA PRO A 116 -25.83 1.67 -1.86
C PRO A 116 -26.32 0.38 -2.51
N GLY A 117 -26.49 -0.67 -1.71
CA GLY A 117 -26.92 -1.98 -2.19
C GLY A 117 -25.80 -2.91 -2.65
N GLU A 118 -24.56 -2.41 -2.75
CA GLU A 118 -23.43 -3.24 -3.07
C GLU A 118 -22.83 -3.88 -1.81
N LYS A 119 -21.92 -4.83 -2.02
CA LYS A 119 -21.22 -5.50 -0.92
C LYS A 119 -20.40 -4.49 -0.14
N LYS A 120 -20.41 -4.61 1.18
CA LYS A 120 -19.60 -3.78 2.07
C LYS A 120 -18.69 -4.67 2.90
N ALA A 121 -17.49 -4.17 3.22
CA ALA A 121 -16.61 -4.84 4.15
C ALA A 121 -17.09 -4.60 5.57
N LEU A 122 -17.20 -5.67 6.35
CA LEU A 122 -17.59 -5.62 7.76
C LEU A 122 -16.46 -6.24 8.58
N PHE A 123 -16.18 -5.65 9.73
CA PHE A 123 -15.04 -6.05 10.56
C PHE A 123 -15.51 -6.40 11.96
N ILE A 124 -14.83 -7.36 12.59
CA ILE A 124 -14.95 -7.63 14.01
C ILE A 124 -13.55 -7.67 14.60
N SER A 125 -13.38 -7.00 15.75
CA SER A 125 -12.11 -7.07 16.48
C SER A 125 -12.10 -8.33 17.33
N THR A 126 -11.03 -9.12 17.20
CA THR A 126 -10.87 -10.37 17.95
C THR A 126 -9.78 -10.26 19.00
N CYS A 127 -9.12 -9.11 19.06
CA CYS A 127 -8.12 -8.80 20.10
C CYS A 127 -8.54 -7.57 20.87
N GLU A 128 -8.20 -7.54 22.18
CA GLU A 128 -8.35 -6.35 23.00
C GLU A 128 -7.05 -5.54 22.96
N PHE A 129 -7.19 -4.25 22.76
CA PHE A 129 -6.05 -3.32 22.74
C PHE A 129 -6.18 -2.29 23.83
#